data_260632bf733bd38cdc099eb867ed15dc
#
_entry.id   260632bf733bd38cdc099eb867ed15dc
#
_cell.length_a   1.000
_cell.length_b   1.000
_cell.length_c   1.000
_cell.angle_alpha   90.00
_cell.angle_beta   90.00
_cell.angle_gamma   90.00
#
_symmetry.space_group_name_H-M   'P 1'
#
loop_
_entity.id
_entity.type
_entity.pdbx_description
1 polymer ?
#
loop_
_entity_poly.entity_id
_entity_poly.type
_entity_poly.pdbx_seq_one_letter_code
_entity_poly.pdbx_strand_id
1 'polypeptide(L)'
;MSYKALDISDAAGKLQPHLYDYLLSVSLREPKILAQLRQETAQHPSGGMQIAPDQGQFMALLLQLMVAKKVLEIGTFTGYSTLWMALALPPDGTVTACDVSEEYTAIARRYWQTAGVADKITLHLAPALDTLAQLLATNQAGTFDFAFIDADKTNYSHYYEKSLELLSPGG
;
A
#
# COMPACT_ATOMS: atom_id res chain seq x y z
N MET A 1 -44.97 6.10 3.15
CA MET A 1 -43.80 6.54 3.94
C MET A 1 -42.71 6.96 2.96
N SER A 2 -42.39 8.25 2.91
CA SER A 2 -41.30 8.78 2.05
C SER A 2 -39.98 8.41 2.69
N TYR A 3 -39.20 7.52 2.08
CA TYR A 3 -37.82 7.33 2.41
C TYR A 3 -37.04 8.61 2.04
N LYS A 4 -36.72 9.46 3.03
CA LYS A 4 -35.72 10.48 2.82
C LYS A 4 -34.43 9.73 2.48
N ALA A 5 -33.86 9.99 1.32
CA ALA A 5 -32.52 9.53 0.99
C ALA A 5 -31.59 9.99 2.12
N LEU A 6 -30.95 9.05 2.81
CA LEU A 6 -29.93 9.36 3.79
C LEU A 6 -28.76 10.01 3.04
N ASP A 7 -28.42 11.23 3.43
CA ASP A 7 -27.22 11.88 2.93
C ASP A 7 -26.01 11.17 3.57
N ILE A 8 -25.46 10.19 2.83
CA ILE A 8 -24.38 9.32 3.31
C ILE A 8 -22.99 9.88 2.97
N SER A 9 -22.93 10.94 2.16
CA SER A 9 -21.67 11.55 1.72
C SER A 9 -21.67 13.06 1.97
N ASP A 10 -20.46 13.62 2.10
CA ASP A 10 -20.26 15.07 2.10
C ASP A 10 -20.29 15.63 0.65
N ALA A 11 -20.14 16.96 0.50
CA ALA A 11 -20.12 17.63 -0.79
C ALA A 11 -18.94 17.18 -1.70
N ALA A 12 -17.92 16.52 -1.16
CA ALA A 12 -16.79 15.94 -1.89
C ALA A 12 -16.99 14.44 -2.20
N GLY A 13 -18.16 13.88 -1.90
CA GLY A 13 -18.47 12.45 -2.11
C GLY A 13 -17.85 11.52 -1.07
N LYS A 14 -17.26 12.04 0.02
CA LYS A 14 -16.72 11.23 1.11
C LYS A 14 -17.84 10.81 2.07
N LEU A 15 -17.74 9.61 2.64
CA LEU A 15 -18.62 9.19 3.73
C LEU A 15 -18.60 10.20 4.88
N GLN A 16 -19.78 10.47 5.46
CA GLN A 16 -19.84 11.29 6.66
C GLN A 16 -19.01 10.66 7.80
N PRO A 17 -18.29 11.45 8.62
CA PRO A 17 -17.35 10.92 9.62
C PRO A 17 -17.97 9.84 10.52
N HIS A 18 -19.18 10.06 11.04
CA HIS A 18 -19.85 9.09 11.91
C HIS A 18 -20.19 7.75 11.21
N LEU A 19 -20.46 7.77 9.89
CA LEU A 19 -20.69 6.56 9.11
C LEU A 19 -19.37 5.85 8.83
N TYR A 20 -18.31 6.61 8.58
CA TYR A 20 -16.99 6.04 8.40
C TYR A 20 -16.46 5.39 9.69
N ASP A 21 -16.63 6.06 10.83
CA ASP A 21 -16.28 5.49 12.14
C ASP A 21 -17.05 4.20 12.42
N TYR A 22 -18.35 4.18 12.11
CA TYR A 22 -19.15 2.97 12.22
C TYR A 22 -18.63 1.86 11.30
N LEU A 23 -18.36 2.16 10.03
CA LEU A 23 -17.80 1.21 9.07
C LEU A 23 -16.51 0.59 9.61
N LEU A 24 -15.56 1.40 10.07
CA LEU A 24 -14.32 0.90 10.64
C LEU A 24 -14.55 0.04 11.88
N SER A 25 -15.47 0.45 12.76
CA SER A 25 -15.75 -0.27 14.02
C SER A 25 -16.28 -1.68 13.79
N VAL A 26 -17.02 -1.93 12.70
CA VAL A 26 -17.64 -3.24 12.41
C VAL A 26 -16.87 -4.09 11.39
N SER A 27 -16.04 -3.47 10.54
CA SER A 27 -15.36 -4.17 9.43
C SER A 27 -13.85 -4.29 9.58
N LEU A 28 -13.19 -3.34 10.25
CA LEU A 28 -11.74 -3.32 10.32
C LEU A 28 -11.18 -4.43 11.23
N ARG A 29 -10.17 -5.13 10.72
CA ARG A 29 -9.43 -6.20 11.42
C ARG A 29 -7.94 -5.86 11.46
N GLU A 30 -7.62 -4.61 11.76
CA GLU A 30 -6.25 -4.08 11.75
C GLU A 30 -5.40 -4.73 12.85
N PRO A 31 -4.27 -5.39 12.51
CA PRO A 31 -3.29 -5.84 13.49
C PRO A 31 -2.75 -4.70 14.35
N LYS A 32 -2.43 -4.97 15.61
CA LYS A 32 -1.93 -3.95 16.55
C LYS A 32 -0.71 -3.18 16.04
N ILE A 33 0.21 -3.86 15.37
CA ILE A 33 1.43 -3.24 14.83
C ILE A 33 1.11 -2.22 13.73
N LEU A 34 0.11 -2.49 12.89
CA LEU A 34 -0.38 -1.55 11.88
C LEU A 34 -1.07 -0.34 12.53
N ALA A 35 -1.90 -0.57 13.55
CA ALA A 35 -2.52 0.52 14.29
C ALA A 35 -1.48 1.43 14.95
N GLN A 36 -0.39 0.87 15.49
CA GLN A 36 0.72 1.64 16.08
C GLN A 36 1.44 2.48 15.01
N LEU A 37 1.78 1.88 13.87
CA LEU A 37 2.40 2.60 12.75
C LEU A 37 1.51 3.75 12.27
N ARG A 38 0.22 3.49 12.09
CA ARG A 38 -0.76 4.48 11.65
C ARG A 38 -0.87 5.64 12.63
N GLN A 39 -0.89 5.37 13.93
CA GLN A 39 -0.93 6.39 14.98
C GLN A 39 0.35 7.21 15.03
N GLU A 40 1.52 6.60 14.88
CA GLU A 40 2.79 7.33 14.81
C GLU A 40 2.86 8.20 13.56
N THR A 41 2.49 7.66 12.40
CA THR A 41 2.46 8.41 11.14
C THR A 41 1.51 9.61 11.21
N ALA A 42 0.38 9.50 11.90
CA ALA A 42 -0.57 10.59 12.07
C ALA A 42 0.03 11.80 12.83
N GLN A 43 1.10 11.63 13.61
CA GLN A 43 1.81 12.72 14.27
C GLN A 43 2.84 13.40 13.36
N HIS A 44 3.15 12.80 12.21
CA HIS A 44 4.08 13.38 11.25
C HIS A 44 3.42 14.53 10.48
N PRO A 45 4.13 15.64 10.15
CA PRO A 45 3.56 16.75 9.35
C PRO A 45 2.93 16.30 8.03
N SER A 46 3.48 15.26 7.40
CA SER A 46 2.95 14.64 6.18
C SER A 46 1.99 13.47 6.42
N GLY A 47 1.50 13.28 7.64
CA GLY A 47 0.67 12.11 8.01
C GLY A 47 -0.58 11.91 7.16
N GLY A 48 -1.09 12.98 6.54
CA GLY A 48 -2.22 12.91 5.61
C GLY A 48 -1.94 12.19 4.28
N MET A 49 -0.69 11.82 3.99
CA MET A 49 -0.34 11.01 2.81
C MET A 49 -0.61 9.52 3.03
N GLN A 50 -0.79 9.07 4.26
CA GLN A 50 -1.03 7.66 4.57
C GLN A 50 -2.37 7.20 4.04
N ILE A 51 -2.41 6.00 3.44
CA ILE A 51 -3.67 5.37 3.03
C ILE A 51 -4.59 5.09 4.21
N ALA A 52 -5.87 4.98 3.95
CA ALA A 52 -6.86 4.62 4.95
C ALA A 52 -6.75 3.14 5.39
N PRO A 53 -7.11 2.80 6.64
CA PRO A 53 -6.97 1.43 7.15
C PRO A 53 -7.85 0.41 6.44
N ASP A 54 -9.04 0.79 6.01
CA ASP A 54 -9.94 -0.04 5.20
C ASP A 54 -9.36 -0.29 3.80
N GLN A 55 -8.68 0.67 3.19
CA GLN A 55 -7.94 0.49 1.94
C GLN A 55 -6.81 -0.55 2.11
N GLY A 56 -6.03 -0.46 3.18
CA GLY A 56 -4.97 -1.42 3.48
C GLY A 56 -5.53 -2.84 3.67
N GLN A 57 -6.62 -2.97 4.43
CA GLN A 57 -7.31 -4.24 4.62
C GLN A 57 -7.88 -4.79 3.30
N PHE A 58 -8.43 -3.93 2.44
CA PHE A 58 -8.95 -4.34 1.14
C PHE A 58 -7.85 -4.86 0.21
N MET A 59 -6.69 -4.17 0.16
CA MET A 59 -5.53 -4.66 -0.60
C MET A 59 -5.06 -6.03 -0.08
N ALA A 60 -4.99 -6.22 1.24
CA ALA A 60 -4.65 -7.49 1.85
C ALA A 60 -5.62 -8.61 1.43
N LEU A 61 -6.92 -8.33 1.37
CA LEU A 61 -7.94 -9.28 0.88
C LEU A 61 -7.71 -9.62 -0.59
N LEU A 62 -7.44 -8.62 -1.45
CA LEU A 62 -7.17 -8.87 -2.88
C LEU A 62 -5.95 -9.77 -3.07
N LEU A 63 -4.85 -9.50 -2.37
CA LEU A 63 -3.63 -10.32 -2.43
C LEU A 63 -3.90 -11.78 -2.04
N GLN A 64 -4.71 -12.01 -1.00
CA GLN A 64 -5.09 -13.35 -0.58
C GLN A 64 -5.99 -14.06 -1.60
N LEU A 65 -6.97 -13.36 -2.18
CA LEU A 65 -7.86 -13.92 -3.22
C LEU A 65 -7.10 -14.26 -4.51
N MET A 66 -6.12 -13.45 -4.88
CA MET A 66 -5.25 -13.66 -6.05
C MET A 66 -4.19 -14.73 -5.79
N VAL A 67 -3.99 -15.15 -4.54
CA VAL A 67 -2.86 -16.00 -4.12
C VAL A 67 -1.52 -15.36 -4.52
N ALA A 68 -1.45 -14.03 -4.42
CA ALA A 68 -0.29 -13.25 -4.84
C ALA A 68 0.96 -13.60 -4.03
N LYS A 69 2.11 -13.60 -4.69
CA LYS A 69 3.42 -13.87 -4.07
C LYS A 69 4.41 -12.72 -4.28
N LYS A 70 4.30 -11.99 -5.36
CA LYS A 70 5.26 -10.97 -5.73
C LYS A 70 4.56 -9.64 -6.00
N VAL A 71 4.82 -8.68 -5.14
CA VAL A 71 4.14 -7.37 -5.12
C VAL A 71 5.13 -6.25 -5.42
N LEU A 72 4.70 -5.30 -6.24
CA LEU A 72 5.40 -4.04 -6.52
C LEU A 72 4.66 -2.89 -5.83
N GLU A 73 5.40 -2.04 -5.11
CA GLU A 73 4.88 -0.81 -4.52
C GLU A 73 5.69 0.39 -4.99
N ILE A 74 5.02 1.42 -5.46
CA ILE A 74 5.61 2.68 -5.89
C ILE A 74 5.05 3.81 -5.01
N GLY A 75 5.89 4.31 -4.10
CA GLY A 75 5.51 5.19 -3.00
C GLY A 75 5.25 4.41 -1.72
N THR A 76 6.26 4.32 -0.86
CA THR A 76 6.25 3.55 0.39
C THR A 76 5.86 4.42 1.58
N PHE A 77 6.32 5.68 1.61
CA PHE A 77 6.14 6.59 2.75
C PHE A 77 6.63 5.94 4.06
N THR A 78 5.81 5.94 5.11
CA THR A 78 6.14 5.29 6.39
C THR A 78 5.90 3.78 6.41
N GLY A 79 5.57 3.17 5.26
CA GLY A 79 5.49 1.73 5.07
C GLY A 79 4.21 1.06 5.55
N TYR A 80 3.11 1.81 5.71
CA TYR A 80 1.85 1.26 6.20
C TYR A 80 1.20 0.32 5.17
N SER A 81 1.11 0.72 3.91
CA SER A 81 0.64 -0.12 2.80
C SER A 81 1.53 -1.34 2.59
N THR A 82 2.86 -1.12 2.57
CA THR A 82 3.86 -2.20 2.49
C THR A 82 3.65 -3.24 3.57
N LEU A 83 3.43 -2.80 4.83
CA LEU A 83 3.24 -3.70 5.97
C LEU A 83 1.94 -4.50 5.85
N TRP A 84 0.83 -3.88 5.41
CA TRP A 84 -0.41 -4.59 5.11
C TRP A 84 -0.18 -5.70 4.08
N MET A 85 0.50 -5.38 2.98
CA MET A 85 0.78 -6.33 1.90
C MET A 85 1.70 -7.45 2.36
N ALA A 86 2.81 -7.13 3.04
CA ALA A 86 3.77 -8.12 3.51
C ALA A 86 3.18 -9.12 4.53
N LEU A 87 2.27 -8.65 5.40
CA LEU A 87 1.54 -9.50 6.35
C LEU A 87 0.51 -10.41 5.67
N ALA A 88 -0.07 -9.97 4.54
CA ALA A 88 -1.06 -10.73 3.79
C ALA A 88 -0.44 -11.82 2.89
N LEU A 89 0.81 -11.64 2.48
CA LEU A 89 1.51 -12.57 1.60
C LEU A 89 1.92 -13.87 2.32
N PRO A 90 1.98 -14.99 1.58
CA PRO A 90 2.48 -16.27 2.11
C PRO A 90 3.94 -16.15 2.56
N PRO A 91 4.49 -17.16 3.28
CA PRO A 91 5.87 -17.13 3.79
C PRO A 91 6.94 -16.88 2.71
N ASP A 92 6.72 -17.37 1.50
CA ASP A 92 7.58 -17.20 0.32
C ASP A 92 7.24 -15.96 -0.52
N GLY A 93 6.30 -15.14 -0.05
CA GLY A 93 5.89 -13.91 -0.75
C GLY A 93 6.86 -12.74 -0.51
N THR A 94 6.97 -11.84 -1.48
CA THR A 94 7.88 -10.70 -1.45
C THR A 94 7.23 -9.40 -1.89
N VAL A 95 7.69 -8.28 -1.33
CA VAL A 95 7.32 -6.93 -1.74
C VAL A 95 8.56 -6.20 -2.21
N THR A 96 8.53 -5.69 -3.44
CA THR A 96 9.50 -4.71 -3.93
C THR A 96 8.92 -3.33 -3.73
N ALA A 97 9.50 -2.56 -2.82
CA ALA A 97 9.03 -1.23 -2.42
C ALA A 97 9.97 -0.14 -2.93
N CYS A 98 9.43 0.94 -3.51
CA CYS A 98 10.19 2.06 -4.05
C CYS A 98 9.83 3.35 -3.31
N ASP A 99 10.84 4.07 -2.84
CA ASP A 99 10.71 5.41 -2.25
C ASP A 99 12.00 6.20 -2.44
N VAL A 100 11.96 7.51 -2.25
CA VAL A 100 13.11 8.40 -2.32
C VAL A 100 13.51 8.97 -0.95
N SER A 101 12.67 8.80 0.07
CA SER A 101 12.87 9.41 1.38
C SER A 101 13.46 8.41 2.39
N GLU A 102 14.72 8.64 2.78
CA GLU A 102 15.34 7.91 3.89
C GLU A 102 14.60 8.15 5.22
N GLU A 103 14.14 9.39 5.46
CA GLU A 103 13.43 9.76 6.67
C GLU A 103 12.15 8.93 6.87
N TYR A 104 11.32 8.85 5.84
CA TYR A 104 10.07 8.09 5.89
C TYR A 104 10.33 6.59 5.98
N THR A 105 11.24 6.09 5.17
CA THR A 105 11.54 4.66 5.12
C THR A 105 12.31 4.15 6.34
N ALA A 106 12.96 5.02 7.11
CA ALA A 106 13.52 4.67 8.42
C ALA A 106 12.42 4.25 9.41
N ILE A 107 11.26 4.94 9.40
CA ILE A 107 10.08 4.56 10.18
C ILE A 107 9.58 3.19 9.68
N ALA A 108 9.41 3.04 8.38
CA ALA A 108 8.94 1.82 7.73
C ALA A 108 9.77 0.59 8.14
N ARG A 109 11.09 0.65 7.98
CA ARG A 109 12.03 -0.44 8.32
C ARG A 109 11.90 -0.89 9.78
N ARG A 110 11.72 0.04 10.72
CA ARG A 110 11.56 -0.28 12.14
C ARG A 110 10.29 -1.09 12.39
N TYR A 111 9.18 -0.73 11.76
CA TYR A 111 7.92 -1.45 11.89
C TYR A 111 7.95 -2.81 11.17
N TRP A 112 8.57 -2.91 9.99
CA TRP A 112 8.74 -4.19 9.29
C TRP A 112 9.57 -5.19 10.09
N GLN A 113 10.63 -4.72 10.75
CA GLN A 113 11.44 -5.55 11.66
C GLN A 113 10.62 -5.99 12.87
N THR A 114 9.90 -5.07 13.52
CA THR A 114 9.06 -5.38 14.69
C THR A 114 7.95 -6.38 14.35
N ALA A 115 7.41 -6.30 13.14
CA ALA A 115 6.38 -7.21 12.64
C ALA A 115 6.94 -8.56 12.15
N GLY A 116 8.26 -8.72 12.05
CA GLY A 116 8.90 -9.96 11.58
C GLY A 116 8.71 -10.23 10.09
N VAL A 117 8.54 -9.18 9.28
CA VAL A 117 8.34 -9.30 7.81
C VAL A 117 9.41 -8.58 6.99
N ALA A 118 10.46 -8.07 7.63
CA ALA A 118 11.51 -7.31 6.96
C ALA A 118 12.24 -8.10 5.87
N ASP A 119 12.37 -9.39 6.03
CA ASP A 119 12.96 -10.33 5.08
C ASP A 119 12.14 -10.56 3.81
N LYS A 120 10.84 -10.25 3.85
CA LYS A 120 9.96 -10.27 2.68
C LYS A 120 10.06 -9.00 1.84
N ILE A 121 10.68 -7.91 2.34
CA ILE A 121 10.59 -6.58 1.75
C ILE A 121 11.95 -6.14 1.22
N THR A 122 12.02 -5.90 -0.08
CA THR A 122 13.19 -5.26 -0.71
C THR A 122 12.86 -3.80 -0.99
N LEU A 123 13.49 -2.90 -0.24
CA LEU A 123 13.33 -1.46 -0.42
C LEU A 123 14.40 -0.91 -1.35
N HIS A 124 13.96 -0.25 -2.41
CA HIS A 124 14.79 0.55 -3.32
C HIS A 124 14.64 2.03 -2.98
N LEU A 125 15.69 2.61 -2.42
CA LEU A 125 15.75 4.04 -2.08
C LEU A 125 16.34 4.81 -3.26
N ALA A 126 15.53 5.03 -4.30
CA ALA A 126 15.90 5.67 -5.55
C ALA A 126 14.63 6.18 -6.28
N PRO A 127 14.77 7.05 -7.30
CA PRO A 127 13.65 7.36 -8.18
C PRO A 127 13.01 6.09 -8.72
N ALA A 128 11.69 5.96 -8.56
CA ALA A 128 11.00 4.70 -8.88
C ALA A 128 11.17 4.29 -10.35
N LEU A 129 11.22 5.25 -11.29
CA LEU A 129 11.45 4.95 -12.71
C LEU A 129 12.79 4.25 -12.96
N ASP A 130 13.83 4.58 -12.20
CA ASP A 130 15.14 3.93 -12.31
C ASP A 130 15.05 2.48 -11.81
N THR A 131 14.36 2.27 -10.69
CA THR A 131 14.11 0.93 -10.14
C THR A 131 13.29 0.08 -11.12
N LEU A 132 12.20 0.62 -11.69
CA LEU A 132 11.37 -0.09 -12.66
C LEU A 132 12.15 -0.45 -13.93
N ALA A 133 13.00 0.48 -14.43
CA ALA A 133 13.88 0.20 -15.57
C ALA A 133 14.88 -0.92 -15.25
N GLN A 134 15.46 -0.92 -14.05
CA GLN A 134 16.37 -1.98 -13.60
C GLN A 134 15.67 -3.33 -13.48
N LEU A 135 14.44 -3.39 -12.94
CA LEU A 135 13.64 -4.61 -12.86
C LEU A 135 13.40 -5.20 -14.25
N LEU A 136 13.00 -4.37 -15.22
CA LEU A 136 12.82 -4.81 -16.61
C LEU A 136 14.14 -5.31 -17.24
N ALA A 137 15.26 -4.60 -17.02
CA ALA A 137 16.57 -4.99 -17.51
C ALA A 137 17.10 -6.30 -16.90
N THR A 138 16.58 -6.70 -15.73
CA THR A 138 16.97 -7.92 -15.01
C THR A 138 15.95 -9.08 -15.21
N ASN A 139 15.20 -9.06 -16.30
CA ASN A 139 14.25 -10.10 -16.66
C ASN A 139 13.10 -10.30 -15.65
N GLN A 140 12.64 -9.22 -15.03
CA GLN A 140 11.48 -9.26 -14.12
C GLN A 140 10.15 -8.94 -14.82
N ALA A 141 10.16 -8.75 -16.15
CA ALA A 141 8.95 -8.54 -16.93
C ALA A 141 7.97 -9.71 -16.76
N GLY A 142 6.68 -9.42 -16.56
CA GLY A 142 5.63 -10.41 -16.41
C GLY A 142 5.75 -11.30 -15.15
N THR A 143 6.43 -10.83 -14.08
CA THR A 143 6.66 -11.67 -12.89
C THR A 143 5.97 -11.18 -11.62
N PHE A 144 5.39 -10.01 -11.62
CA PHE A 144 4.66 -9.48 -10.47
C PHE A 144 3.18 -9.84 -10.54
N ASP A 145 2.59 -10.17 -9.41
CA ASP A 145 1.18 -10.54 -9.29
C ASP A 145 0.29 -9.34 -9.00
N PHE A 146 0.86 -8.27 -8.42
CA PHE A 146 0.14 -7.07 -8.00
C PHE A 146 1.05 -5.86 -8.00
N ALA A 147 0.54 -4.71 -8.42
CA ALA A 147 1.24 -3.43 -8.33
C ALA A 147 0.36 -2.38 -7.64
N PHE A 148 0.92 -1.68 -6.66
CA PHE A 148 0.30 -0.54 -5.99
C PHE A 148 1.09 0.73 -6.29
N ILE A 149 0.41 1.75 -6.83
CA ILE A 149 1.02 3.02 -7.23
C ILE A 149 0.38 4.15 -6.42
N ASP A 150 1.13 4.71 -5.48
CA ASP A 150 0.71 5.88 -4.69
C ASP A 150 1.90 6.80 -4.42
N ALA A 151 2.43 7.39 -5.51
CA ALA A 151 3.58 8.28 -5.51
C ALA A 151 3.23 9.65 -6.12
N ASP A 152 4.25 10.39 -6.57
CA ASP A 152 4.09 11.67 -7.24
C ASP A 152 3.22 11.56 -8.50
N LYS A 153 2.30 12.49 -8.68
CA LYS A 153 1.33 12.43 -9.78
C LYS A 153 1.93 12.82 -11.14
N THR A 154 3.09 13.49 -11.14
CA THR A 154 3.79 13.89 -12.36
C THR A 154 4.23 12.71 -13.22
N ASN A 155 4.69 11.63 -12.58
CA ASN A 155 5.20 10.43 -13.25
C ASN A 155 4.19 9.28 -13.32
N TYR A 156 2.93 9.50 -12.96
CA TYR A 156 1.94 8.43 -12.76
C TYR A 156 1.71 7.58 -14.02
N SER A 157 1.63 8.20 -15.20
CA SER A 157 1.48 7.48 -16.47
C SER A 157 2.68 6.56 -16.76
N HIS A 158 3.90 7.03 -16.48
CA HIS A 158 5.11 6.23 -16.66
C HIS A 158 5.19 5.06 -15.66
N TYR A 159 4.78 5.30 -14.40
CA TYR A 159 4.66 4.22 -13.41
C TYR A 159 3.67 3.16 -13.87
N TYR A 160 2.52 3.57 -14.37
CA TYR A 160 1.47 2.68 -14.86
C TYR A 160 1.97 1.82 -16.02
N GLU A 161 2.51 2.44 -17.08
CA GLU A 161 3.02 1.73 -18.26
C GLU A 161 4.09 0.69 -17.89
N LYS A 162 5.08 1.09 -17.06
CA LYS A 162 6.12 0.15 -16.64
C LYS A 162 5.61 -0.94 -15.70
N SER A 163 4.61 -0.64 -14.87
CA SER A 163 3.98 -1.66 -14.03
C SER A 163 3.24 -2.71 -14.87
N LEU A 164 2.58 -2.31 -15.97
CA LEU A 164 1.95 -3.25 -16.91
C LEU A 164 2.97 -4.21 -17.56
N GLU A 165 4.18 -3.71 -17.89
CA GLU A 165 5.26 -4.57 -18.39
C GLU A 165 5.76 -5.57 -17.35
N LEU A 166 5.71 -5.21 -16.06
CA LEU A 166 6.18 -6.03 -14.95
C LEU A 166 5.13 -7.02 -14.44
N LEU A 167 3.83 -6.72 -14.60
CA LEU A 167 2.75 -7.58 -14.17
C LEU A 167 2.62 -8.84 -15.03
N SER A 168 2.37 -9.96 -14.37
CA SER A 168 2.03 -11.22 -15.02
C SER A 168 0.63 -11.15 -15.65
N PRO A 169 0.31 -12.01 -16.64
CA PRO A 169 -1.05 -12.12 -17.15
C PRO A 169 -2.03 -12.45 -16.01
N GLY A 170 -2.98 -11.56 -15.77
CA GLY A 170 -3.95 -11.67 -14.68
C GLY A 170 -3.56 -10.96 -13.36
N GLY A 171 -2.39 -10.33 -13.35
CA GLY A 171 -1.96 -9.44 -12.27
C GLY A 171 -2.65 -8.09 -12.32
#